data_936b8743e808f9fc5c3c669a8305f198
#
_entry.id   936b8743e808f9fc5c3c669a8305f198
#
_cell.length_a   1.000
_cell.length_b   1.000
_cell.length_c   1.000
_cell.angle_alpha   90.00
_cell.angle_beta   90.00
_cell.angle_gamma   90.00
#
_symmetry.space_group_name_H-M   'P 1'
#
loop_
_entity.id
_entity.type
_entity.pdbx_description
1 polymer ?
#
loop_
_entity_poly.entity_id
_entity_poly.type
_entity_poly.pdbx_seq_one_letter_code
_entity_poly.pdbx_strand_id
1 'polypeptide(L)'
;MKNVISLTFFLLIFINLHSQSASGNTSNAEMSNFKTANIAYNIDPFGAYDVDGLTKGMRYSDISGTPFLLGDWRKAILYDIGLHPIATIMVKYNSYSDQIHFLDEKETELVANKEVLKRVTLLLDSVEGLKEVNLEKGFTDSKNILRPHQFVQVLNEGKVQLLKQNVNTVIRKDSLFGTIKINAFSENTFYYLKYTPTSIEKLRKLDQLELYALLPNKLIIEEFKKKKNKLKNIKDYIEFLNFYNQQISL
;
A
#
# COMPACT_ATOMS: atom_id res chain seq x y z
N MET A 1 63.78 -25.54 50.53
CA MET A 1 63.15 -25.12 49.29
C MET A 1 61.64 -25.34 49.42
N LYS A 2 60.89 -24.28 49.71
CA LYS A 2 59.44 -24.33 49.93
C LYS A 2 58.72 -23.81 48.73
N ASN A 3 57.94 -24.70 48.08
CA ASN A 3 57.06 -24.32 46.95
C ASN A 3 55.79 -23.72 47.56
N VAL A 4 55.52 -22.44 47.21
CA VAL A 4 54.26 -21.77 47.49
C VAL A 4 53.39 -21.91 46.25
N ILE A 5 52.29 -22.68 46.35
CA ILE A 5 51.27 -22.80 45.32
C ILE A 5 50.26 -21.67 45.57
N SER A 6 50.25 -20.70 44.67
CA SER A 6 49.24 -19.64 44.67
C SER A 6 47.96 -20.17 44.02
N LEU A 7 46.90 -20.27 44.81
CA LEU A 7 45.56 -20.68 44.34
C LEU A 7 44.79 -19.42 43.95
N THR A 8 44.72 -19.14 42.67
CA THR A 8 43.93 -18.04 42.14
C THR A 8 42.46 -18.46 42.03
N PHE A 9 41.63 -17.90 42.89
CA PHE A 9 40.20 -18.15 42.93
C PHE A 9 39.54 -17.32 41.79
N PHE A 10 39.08 -18.01 40.75
CA PHE A 10 38.34 -17.39 39.66
C PHE A 10 36.86 -17.29 40.06
N LEU A 11 36.44 -16.09 40.45
CA LEU A 11 35.05 -15.79 40.77
C LEU A 11 34.26 -15.64 39.47
N LEU A 12 33.55 -16.70 39.06
CA LEU A 12 32.60 -16.66 37.94
C LEU A 12 31.33 -15.93 38.41
N ILE A 13 31.21 -14.65 38.02
CA ILE A 13 29.97 -13.91 38.18
C ILE A 13 29.04 -14.34 37.04
N PHE A 14 28.06 -15.20 37.36
CA PHE A 14 26.92 -15.45 36.46
C PHE A 14 26.01 -14.22 36.44
N ILE A 15 26.15 -13.41 35.43
CA ILE A 15 25.16 -12.38 35.11
C ILE A 15 23.98 -13.10 34.47
N ASN A 16 22.92 -13.33 35.24
CA ASN A 16 21.62 -13.72 34.70
C ASN A 16 21.06 -12.55 33.92
N LEU A 17 21.31 -12.53 32.61
CA LEU A 17 20.56 -11.71 31.66
C LEU A 17 19.14 -12.31 31.61
N HIS A 18 18.25 -11.82 32.43
CA HIS A 18 16.83 -11.96 32.19
C HIS A 18 16.51 -11.12 30.94
N SER A 19 16.51 -11.79 29.82
CA SER A 19 15.81 -11.30 28.63
C SER A 19 14.32 -11.24 29.00
N GLN A 20 13.87 -10.09 29.48
CA GLN A 20 12.46 -9.77 29.45
C GLN A 20 12.09 -9.65 27.96
N SER A 21 11.55 -10.73 27.41
CA SER A 21 10.73 -10.66 26.21
C SER A 21 9.54 -9.77 26.59
N ALA A 22 9.65 -8.49 26.26
CA ALA A 22 8.49 -7.63 26.17
C ALA A 22 7.59 -8.25 25.10
N SER A 23 6.73 -9.19 25.50
CA SER A 23 5.56 -9.52 24.74
C SER A 23 4.71 -8.26 24.74
N GLY A 24 4.86 -7.47 23.70
CA GLY A 24 4.04 -6.29 23.47
C GLY A 24 2.60 -6.73 23.19
N ASN A 25 1.91 -7.14 24.24
CA ASN A 25 0.47 -6.99 24.33
C ASN A 25 0.20 -5.50 24.57
N THR A 26 0.45 -4.66 23.54
CA THR A 26 -0.25 -3.39 23.45
C THR A 26 -1.71 -3.78 23.29
N SER A 27 -2.44 -3.63 24.40
CA SER A 27 -3.87 -3.92 24.43
C SER A 27 -4.53 -3.14 23.30
N ASN A 28 -5.49 -3.75 22.59
CA ASN A 28 -6.29 -3.08 21.56
C ASN A 28 -6.86 -1.73 22.06
N ALA A 29 -7.02 -1.56 23.37
CA ALA A 29 -7.44 -0.32 24.04
C ALA A 29 -6.40 0.82 23.99
N GLU A 30 -5.09 0.54 23.99
CA GLU A 30 -4.07 1.60 23.85
C GLU A 30 -3.91 2.04 22.39
N MET A 31 -4.12 1.12 21.43
CA MET A 31 -4.17 1.48 20.01
C MET A 31 -5.45 2.27 19.67
N SER A 32 -6.60 1.96 20.28
CA SER A 32 -7.84 2.71 20.09
C SER A 32 -7.75 4.13 20.62
N ASN A 33 -7.00 4.33 21.66
CA ASN A 33 -6.74 5.64 22.26
C ASN A 33 -5.76 6.53 21.50
N PHE A 34 -4.99 6.03 20.54
CA PHE A 34 -4.12 6.85 19.66
C PHE A 34 -4.92 7.58 18.56
N LYS A 35 -6.13 7.47 18.54
CA LYS A 35 -7.11 8.50 18.40
C LYS A 35 -7.49 9.05 17.08
N THR A 36 -8.63 8.59 16.85
CA THR A 36 -9.61 9.20 15.95
C THR A 36 -9.41 10.71 15.79
N ALA A 37 -9.15 11.44 16.84
CA ALA A 37 -9.01 12.91 16.82
C ALA A 37 -7.83 13.44 15.96
N ASN A 38 -6.74 12.69 15.81
CA ASN A 38 -5.59 13.14 15.00
C ASN A 38 -5.59 12.52 13.58
N ILE A 39 -6.40 11.49 13.35
CA ILE A 39 -6.44 10.75 12.10
C ILE A 39 -7.63 11.18 11.23
N ALA A 40 -8.69 11.73 11.83
CA ALA A 40 -9.97 11.93 11.17
C ALA A 40 -10.32 13.39 10.88
N TYR A 41 -10.92 13.61 9.71
CA TYR A 41 -11.82 14.73 9.47
C TYR A 41 -13.27 14.21 9.49
N ASN A 42 -14.18 14.98 10.09
CA ASN A 42 -15.60 14.69 9.98
C ASN A 42 -16.02 14.75 8.51
N ILE A 43 -16.67 13.68 8.07
CA ILE A 43 -17.39 13.69 6.81
C ILE A 43 -18.73 14.36 7.11
N ASP A 44 -19.17 15.30 6.25
CA ASP A 44 -20.55 15.74 6.27
C ASP A 44 -21.46 14.49 6.07
N PRO A 45 -22.25 14.08 7.08
CA PRO A 45 -23.10 12.89 7.00
C PRO A 45 -24.15 12.98 5.89
N PHE A 46 -24.38 14.17 5.33
CA PHE A 46 -25.29 14.37 4.20
C PHE A 46 -24.60 14.23 2.84
N GLY A 47 -23.29 13.92 2.82
CA GLY A 47 -22.61 13.43 1.62
C GLY A 47 -22.56 14.39 0.44
N ALA A 48 -22.66 15.69 0.70
CA ALA A 48 -22.34 16.70 -0.30
C ALA A 48 -20.81 16.83 -0.38
N TYR A 49 -20.16 15.81 -0.94
CA TYR A 49 -18.76 15.94 -1.27
C TYR A 49 -18.64 17.00 -2.37
N ASP A 50 -17.99 18.08 -2.06
CA ASP A 50 -17.40 18.95 -3.07
C ASP A 50 -16.15 18.22 -3.58
N VAL A 51 -16.39 17.12 -4.31
CA VAL A 51 -15.31 16.31 -4.85
C VAL A 51 -14.97 16.95 -6.18
N ASP A 52 -13.73 17.37 -6.34
CA ASP A 52 -13.20 17.92 -7.59
C ASP A 52 -13.67 17.07 -8.78
N GLY A 53 -14.50 17.65 -9.62
CA GLY A 53 -15.03 17.01 -10.84
C GLY A 53 -16.46 16.48 -10.77
N LEU A 54 -17.11 16.40 -9.59
CA LEU A 54 -18.55 16.16 -9.53
C LEU A 54 -19.32 17.47 -9.73
N THR A 55 -20.42 17.40 -10.47
CA THR A 55 -21.36 18.51 -10.56
C THR A 55 -21.92 18.79 -9.18
N LYS A 56 -21.92 20.05 -8.76
CA LYS A 56 -22.44 20.50 -7.45
C LYS A 56 -23.80 19.87 -7.17
N GLY A 57 -23.92 19.16 -6.03
CA GLY A 57 -25.14 18.45 -5.61
C GLY A 57 -25.26 16.98 -6.10
N MET A 58 -24.30 16.44 -6.85
CA MET A 58 -24.29 15.03 -7.22
C MET A 58 -23.77 14.20 -6.06
N ARG A 59 -24.47 13.10 -5.72
CA ARG A 59 -24.06 12.16 -4.68
C ARG A 59 -23.46 10.90 -5.31
N TYR A 60 -22.63 10.18 -4.56
CA TYR A 60 -22.12 8.87 -5.02
C TYR A 60 -23.25 7.87 -5.32
N SER A 61 -24.38 7.95 -4.56
CA SER A 61 -25.57 7.14 -4.82
C SER A 61 -26.21 7.36 -6.19
N ASP A 62 -25.95 8.50 -6.82
CA ASP A 62 -26.50 8.87 -8.14
C ASP A 62 -25.62 8.38 -9.29
N ILE A 63 -24.50 7.70 -8.94
CA ILE A 63 -23.51 7.22 -9.90
C ILE A 63 -23.47 5.69 -9.85
N SER A 64 -23.66 5.05 -10.97
CA SER A 64 -23.61 3.58 -11.08
C SER A 64 -22.21 3.04 -10.82
N GLY A 65 -22.10 1.95 -10.08
CA GLY A 65 -20.82 1.36 -9.67
C GLY A 65 -20.32 1.85 -8.33
N THR A 66 -19.04 1.69 -8.06
CA THR A 66 -18.42 2.10 -6.79
C THR A 66 -17.12 2.86 -7.01
N PRO A 67 -16.85 3.93 -6.23
CA PRO A 67 -15.57 4.61 -6.25
C PRO A 67 -14.48 3.87 -5.44
N PHE A 68 -14.86 2.83 -4.69
CA PHE A 68 -13.98 2.17 -3.73
C PHE A 68 -13.23 1.00 -4.36
N LEU A 69 -11.93 0.97 -4.15
CA LEU A 69 -11.09 -0.18 -4.47
C LEU A 69 -11.55 -1.40 -3.65
N LEU A 70 -11.77 -2.55 -4.28
CA LEU A 70 -12.29 -3.78 -3.67
C LEU A 70 -13.75 -3.66 -3.15
N GLY A 71 -14.41 -2.55 -3.40
CA GLY A 71 -15.84 -2.34 -3.18
C GLY A 71 -16.26 -2.11 -1.74
N ASP A 72 -15.92 -3.00 -0.82
CA ASP A 72 -16.47 -3.03 0.55
C ASP A 72 -15.39 -2.78 1.62
N TRP A 73 -15.85 -2.68 2.88
CA TRP A 73 -15.00 -2.53 4.06
C TRP A 73 -14.04 -3.72 4.22
N ARG A 74 -12.77 -3.40 4.50
CA ARG A 74 -11.72 -4.38 4.77
C ARG A 74 -10.99 -4.03 6.05
N LYS A 75 -10.63 -5.05 6.83
CA LYS A 75 -9.70 -4.87 7.93
C LYS A 75 -8.36 -4.42 7.38
N ALA A 76 -7.76 -3.40 7.98
CA ALA A 76 -6.49 -2.85 7.52
C ALA A 76 -5.61 -2.40 8.67
N ILE A 77 -4.31 -2.38 8.41
CA ILE A 77 -3.31 -1.78 9.29
C ILE A 77 -2.91 -0.45 8.69
N LEU A 78 -3.03 0.62 9.47
CA LEU A 78 -2.59 1.96 9.11
C LEU A 78 -1.21 2.22 9.69
N TYR A 79 -0.36 2.88 8.89
CA TYR A 79 1.01 3.22 9.28
C TYR A 79 1.23 4.72 9.16
N ASP A 80 1.94 5.29 10.13
CA ASP A 80 2.38 6.68 10.13
C ASP A 80 3.49 6.95 9.10
N ILE A 81 3.97 8.20 9.06
CA ILE A 81 5.05 8.63 8.17
C ILE A 81 6.36 7.87 8.42
N GLY A 82 6.60 7.40 9.65
CA GLY A 82 7.75 6.57 10.03
C GLY A 82 7.57 5.08 9.75
N LEU A 83 6.44 4.67 9.15
CA LEU A 83 6.05 3.27 8.94
C LEU A 83 5.82 2.50 10.24
N HIS A 84 5.49 3.17 11.35
CA HIS A 84 5.02 2.51 12.56
C HIS A 84 3.53 2.23 12.45
N PRO A 85 3.05 1.04 12.84
CA PRO A 85 1.62 0.75 12.86
C PRO A 85 0.91 1.59 13.92
N ILE A 86 -0.15 2.30 13.53
CA ILE A 86 -0.90 3.21 14.41
C ILE A 86 -2.32 2.77 14.69
N ALA A 87 -2.91 1.94 13.82
CA ALA A 87 -4.26 1.40 14.03
C ALA A 87 -4.49 0.14 13.21
N THR A 88 -5.41 -0.71 13.70
CA THR A 88 -5.98 -1.82 12.93
C THR A 88 -7.49 -1.69 12.97
N ILE A 89 -8.08 -1.24 11.87
CA ILE A 89 -9.50 -0.84 11.79
C ILE A 89 -10.10 -1.26 10.45
N MET A 90 -11.43 -1.11 10.31
CA MET A 90 -12.13 -1.31 9.04
C MET A 90 -11.96 -0.09 8.16
N VAL A 91 -11.47 -0.29 6.93
CA VAL A 91 -11.27 0.79 5.96
C VAL A 91 -11.81 0.44 4.59
N LYS A 92 -12.01 1.47 3.78
CA LYS A 92 -12.16 1.37 2.31
C LYS A 92 -11.39 2.51 1.67
N TYR A 93 -10.76 2.26 0.53
CA TYR A 93 -10.02 3.26 -0.23
C TYR A 93 -10.86 3.77 -1.38
N ASN A 94 -11.17 5.06 -1.37
CA ASN A 94 -11.86 5.75 -2.45
C ASN A 94 -10.82 6.15 -3.52
N SER A 95 -10.78 5.43 -4.62
CA SER A 95 -9.85 5.68 -5.72
C SER A 95 -10.30 6.79 -6.69
N TYR A 96 -11.48 7.36 -6.49
CA TYR A 96 -11.93 8.57 -7.18
C TYR A 96 -11.39 9.84 -6.51
N SER A 97 -11.57 9.96 -5.19
CA SER A 97 -11.11 11.12 -4.40
C SER A 97 -9.73 10.92 -3.77
N ASP A 98 -9.13 9.71 -3.92
CA ASP A 98 -7.86 9.33 -3.29
C ASP A 98 -7.88 9.51 -1.77
N GLN A 99 -8.93 8.97 -1.11
CA GLN A 99 -9.16 9.09 0.32
C GLN A 99 -9.29 7.72 0.98
N ILE A 100 -8.79 7.62 2.21
CA ILE A 100 -9.00 6.47 3.08
C ILE A 100 -10.17 6.77 4.00
N HIS A 101 -11.24 6.01 3.87
CA HIS A 101 -12.37 6.04 4.78
C HIS A 101 -12.19 4.94 5.82
N PHE A 102 -12.60 5.17 7.05
CA PHE A 102 -12.53 4.18 8.13
C PHE A 102 -13.75 4.27 9.05
N LEU A 103 -14.02 3.20 9.80
CA LEU A 103 -15.04 3.18 10.83
C LEU A 103 -14.38 3.44 12.19
N ASP A 104 -14.96 4.38 12.94
CA ASP A 104 -14.60 4.60 14.33
C ASP A 104 -15.22 3.52 15.25
N GLU A 105 -15.02 3.63 16.56
CA GLU A 105 -15.56 2.69 17.56
C GLU A 105 -17.10 2.68 17.63
N LYS A 106 -17.76 3.69 17.08
CA LYS A 106 -19.22 3.83 16.99
C LYS A 106 -19.76 3.43 15.63
N GLU A 107 -18.92 2.82 14.80
CA GLU A 107 -19.24 2.50 13.41
C GLU A 107 -19.56 3.72 12.54
N THR A 108 -19.11 4.92 12.95
CA THR A 108 -19.24 6.13 12.14
C THR A 108 -18.17 6.15 11.07
N GLU A 109 -18.57 6.41 9.82
CA GLU A 109 -17.64 6.56 8.71
C GLU A 109 -16.94 7.92 8.79
N LEU A 110 -15.61 7.89 8.80
CA LEU A 110 -14.73 9.05 8.84
C LEU A 110 -13.68 8.96 7.72
N VAL A 111 -13.13 10.12 7.33
CA VAL A 111 -11.99 10.18 6.38
C VAL A 111 -10.70 10.37 7.14
N ALA A 112 -9.70 9.57 6.81
CA ALA A 112 -8.40 9.66 7.43
C ALA A 112 -7.63 10.91 6.97
N ASN A 113 -6.94 11.55 7.90
CA ASN A 113 -6.00 12.60 7.58
C ASN A 113 -4.79 12.01 6.82
N LYS A 114 -4.70 12.30 5.53
CA LYS A 114 -3.61 11.80 4.68
C LYS A 114 -2.22 12.25 5.14
N GLU A 115 -2.11 13.39 5.80
CA GLU A 115 -0.80 13.94 6.21
C GLU A 115 -0.10 13.05 7.24
N VAL A 116 -0.86 12.34 8.07
CA VAL A 116 -0.30 11.45 9.10
C VAL A 116 -0.07 10.03 8.60
N LEU A 117 -0.63 9.65 7.46
CA LEU A 117 -0.51 8.30 6.91
C LEU A 117 0.64 8.19 5.91
N LYS A 118 1.37 7.10 5.96
CA LYS A 118 2.36 6.69 4.95
C LYS A 118 1.87 5.49 4.15
N ARG A 119 1.37 4.47 4.85
CA ARG A 119 0.93 3.20 4.26
C ARG A 119 -0.38 2.73 4.87
N VAL A 120 -1.17 2.05 4.07
CA VAL A 120 -2.37 1.31 4.49
C VAL A 120 -2.28 -0.09 3.90
N THR A 121 -2.25 -1.12 4.76
CA THR A 121 -2.24 -2.52 4.33
C THR A 121 -3.65 -3.10 4.53
N LEU A 122 -4.37 -3.31 3.42
CA LEU A 122 -5.67 -3.97 3.42
C LEU A 122 -5.46 -5.48 3.54
N LEU A 123 -6.07 -6.10 4.54
CA LEU A 123 -6.04 -7.55 4.74
C LEU A 123 -7.15 -8.20 3.92
N LEU A 124 -6.78 -9.16 3.08
CA LEU A 124 -7.74 -9.87 2.23
C LEU A 124 -8.05 -11.25 2.81
N ASP A 125 -9.33 -11.58 2.83
CA ASP A 125 -9.75 -12.96 3.03
C ASP A 125 -9.27 -13.75 1.81
N SER A 126 -8.52 -14.82 2.01
CA SER A 126 -7.62 -15.48 1.06
C SER A 126 -8.29 -16.13 -0.19
N VAL A 127 -9.28 -15.48 -0.78
CA VAL A 127 -10.06 -16.02 -1.93
C VAL A 127 -9.29 -15.96 -3.25
N GLU A 128 -8.27 -15.09 -3.40
CA GLU A 128 -7.56 -14.91 -4.68
C GLU A 128 -6.04 -15.10 -4.59
N GLY A 129 -5.53 -15.67 -3.50
CA GLY A 129 -4.09 -15.91 -3.33
C GLY A 129 -3.25 -14.68 -3.02
N LEU A 130 -3.84 -13.48 -2.96
CA LEU A 130 -3.26 -12.30 -2.35
C LEU A 130 -3.75 -12.25 -0.89
N LYS A 131 -2.80 -12.12 0.04
CA LYS A 131 -3.14 -11.99 1.47
C LYS A 131 -3.39 -10.54 1.87
N GLU A 132 -2.83 -9.59 1.12
CA GLU A 132 -2.86 -8.18 1.44
C GLU A 132 -2.70 -7.27 0.21
N VAL A 133 -3.15 -6.03 0.33
CA VAL A 133 -2.92 -4.94 -0.62
C VAL A 133 -2.26 -3.79 0.12
N ASN A 134 -1.02 -3.47 -0.27
CA ASN A 134 -0.25 -2.37 0.30
C ASN A 134 -0.46 -1.09 -0.51
N LEU A 135 -1.19 -0.13 0.04
CA LEU A 135 -1.32 1.22 -0.50
C LEU A 135 -0.31 2.13 0.18
N GLU A 136 0.55 2.78 -0.57
CA GLU A 136 1.58 3.66 -0.04
C GLU A 136 1.64 4.96 -0.82
N LYS A 137 1.99 6.06 -0.14
CA LYS A 137 2.22 7.38 -0.74
C LYS A 137 3.64 7.89 -0.47
N GLY A 138 3.97 9.05 -1.02
CA GLY A 138 5.27 9.68 -0.84
C GLY A 138 6.30 9.24 -1.87
N PHE A 139 5.84 8.73 -3.00
CA PHE A 139 6.68 8.50 -4.16
C PHE A 139 6.96 9.82 -4.85
N THR A 140 8.23 10.18 -4.98
CA THR A 140 8.69 11.38 -5.67
C THR A 140 9.57 11.00 -6.84
N ASP A 141 9.43 11.71 -7.92
CA ASP A 141 10.29 11.57 -9.10
C ASP A 141 10.58 12.93 -9.72
N SER A 142 11.67 13.00 -10.49
CA SER A 142 12.12 14.24 -11.14
C SER A 142 11.17 14.77 -12.22
N LYS A 143 10.26 13.93 -12.72
CA LYS A 143 9.31 14.26 -13.78
C LYS A 143 7.89 14.53 -13.25
N ASN A 144 7.68 14.42 -11.93
CA ASN A 144 6.35 14.52 -11.27
C ASN A 144 5.28 13.61 -11.90
N ILE A 145 5.65 12.39 -12.28
CA ILE A 145 4.76 11.40 -12.87
C ILE A 145 3.70 10.92 -11.87
N LEU A 146 4.13 10.75 -10.60
CA LEU A 146 3.27 10.47 -9.46
C LEU A 146 3.28 11.66 -8.51
N ARG A 147 2.09 12.05 -8.03
CA ARG A 147 1.99 13.08 -7.01
C ARG A 147 2.30 12.48 -5.64
N PRO A 148 3.20 13.08 -4.83
CA PRO A 148 3.66 12.49 -3.56
C PRO A 148 2.56 12.16 -2.56
N HIS A 149 1.43 12.87 -2.60
CA HIS A 149 0.30 12.66 -1.71
C HIS A 149 -0.69 11.57 -2.17
N GLN A 150 -0.52 11.04 -3.40
CA GLN A 150 -1.40 10.00 -3.93
C GLN A 150 -0.99 8.62 -3.42
N PHE A 151 -2.00 7.81 -3.08
CA PHE A 151 -1.80 6.41 -2.77
C PHE A 151 -1.66 5.58 -4.05
N VAL A 152 -0.68 4.71 -4.06
CA VAL A 152 -0.48 3.69 -5.09
C VAL A 152 -0.27 2.34 -4.42
N GLN A 153 -0.70 1.28 -5.08
CA GLN A 153 -0.45 -0.08 -4.62
C GLN A 153 1.00 -0.46 -4.92
N VAL A 154 1.75 -0.87 -3.90
CA VAL A 154 3.09 -1.46 -4.03
C VAL A 154 2.91 -2.95 -4.27
N LEU A 155 3.35 -3.44 -5.42
CA LEU A 155 3.15 -4.84 -5.83
C LEU A 155 4.30 -5.75 -5.43
N ASN A 156 5.50 -5.19 -5.24
CA ASN A 156 6.66 -5.90 -4.71
C ASN A 156 7.55 -4.97 -3.90
N GLU A 157 8.25 -5.50 -2.93
CA GLU A 157 9.23 -4.78 -2.13
C GLU A 157 10.63 -4.83 -2.76
N GLY A 158 11.52 -3.90 -2.36
CA GLY A 158 12.92 -3.86 -2.78
C GLY A 158 13.32 -2.56 -3.44
N LYS A 159 14.53 -2.55 -4.03
CA LYS A 159 15.09 -1.36 -4.71
C LYS A 159 14.31 -1.02 -5.97
N VAL A 160 13.90 -2.05 -6.71
CA VAL A 160 13.04 -1.92 -7.90
C VAL A 160 11.63 -2.33 -7.54
N GLN A 161 10.67 -1.42 -7.70
CA GLN A 161 9.28 -1.63 -7.30
C GLN A 161 8.34 -1.43 -8.48
N LEU A 162 7.41 -2.35 -8.64
CA LEU A 162 6.27 -2.20 -9.54
C LEU A 162 5.11 -1.60 -8.73
N LEU A 163 4.65 -0.46 -9.18
CA LEU A 163 3.55 0.27 -8.55
C LEU A 163 2.32 0.19 -9.46
N LYS A 164 1.15 0.06 -8.84
CA LYS A 164 -0.14 0.06 -9.54
C LYS A 164 -1.02 1.17 -8.97
N GLN A 165 -1.57 1.99 -9.82
CA GLN A 165 -2.53 3.03 -9.46
C GLN A 165 -3.88 2.71 -10.10
N ASN A 166 -4.90 2.59 -9.27
CA ASN A 166 -6.30 2.50 -9.69
C ASN A 166 -6.92 3.89 -9.51
N VAL A 167 -7.48 4.42 -10.59
CA VAL A 167 -8.13 5.74 -10.60
C VAL A 167 -9.54 5.57 -11.13
N ASN A 168 -10.54 5.85 -10.31
CA ASN A 168 -11.91 5.95 -10.77
C ASN A 168 -12.16 7.33 -11.37
N THR A 169 -12.93 7.37 -12.44
CA THR A 169 -13.44 8.59 -13.07
C THR A 169 -14.94 8.44 -13.30
N VAL A 170 -15.67 9.55 -13.29
CA VAL A 170 -17.09 9.51 -13.65
C VAL A 170 -17.24 9.71 -15.15
N ILE A 171 -17.89 8.76 -15.81
CA ILE A 171 -18.20 8.82 -17.23
C ILE A 171 -19.71 8.77 -17.45
N ARG A 172 -20.19 9.34 -18.56
CA ARG A 172 -21.54 9.12 -19.04
C ARG A 172 -21.58 7.89 -19.94
N LYS A 173 -22.45 6.95 -19.64
CA LYS A 173 -22.69 5.78 -20.48
C LYS A 173 -24.19 5.57 -20.73
N ASP A 174 -24.52 4.82 -21.76
CA ASP A 174 -25.89 4.41 -22.00
C ASP A 174 -26.36 3.44 -20.92
N SER A 175 -27.63 3.55 -20.51
CA SER A 175 -28.26 2.56 -19.64
C SER A 175 -28.32 1.19 -20.35
N LEU A 176 -28.61 0.14 -19.58
CA LEU A 176 -28.76 -1.23 -20.11
C LEU A 176 -29.73 -1.32 -21.29
N PHE A 177 -30.71 -0.41 -21.38
CA PHE A 177 -31.69 -0.36 -22.46
C PHE A 177 -31.39 0.72 -23.51
N GLY A 178 -30.25 1.41 -23.42
CA GLY A 178 -29.81 2.39 -24.40
C GLY A 178 -30.62 3.69 -24.47
N THR A 179 -31.65 3.85 -23.65
CA THR A 179 -32.60 4.96 -23.73
C THR A 179 -32.23 6.17 -22.87
N ILE A 180 -31.43 5.97 -21.85
CA ILE A 180 -31.07 7.00 -20.87
C ILE A 180 -29.55 7.04 -20.66
N LYS A 181 -28.99 8.25 -20.59
CA LYS A 181 -27.59 8.45 -20.19
C LYS A 181 -27.50 8.41 -18.67
N ILE A 182 -26.63 7.57 -18.13
CA ILE A 182 -26.35 7.47 -16.69
C ILE A 182 -24.90 7.81 -16.41
N ASN A 183 -24.64 8.42 -15.27
CA ASN A 183 -23.29 8.57 -14.77
C ASN A 183 -22.81 7.23 -14.17
N ALA A 184 -21.56 6.87 -14.41
CA ALA A 184 -20.99 5.65 -13.89
C ALA A 184 -19.53 5.83 -13.54
N PHE A 185 -19.08 5.16 -12.47
CA PHE A 185 -17.66 5.02 -12.20
C PHE A 185 -17.01 4.11 -13.24
N SER A 186 -15.84 4.54 -13.71
CA SER A 186 -14.98 3.79 -14.62
C SER A 186 -13.59 3.75 -14.06
N GLU A 187 -13.11 2.54 -13.75
CA GLU A 187 -11.77 2.34 -13.22
C GLU A 187 -10.74 2.31 -14.34
N ASN A 188 -9.67 3.08 -14.17
CA ASN A 188 -8.48 3.07 -15.00
C ASN A 188 -7.30 2.57 -14.16
N THR A 189 -6.53 1.65 -14.70
CA THR A 189 -5.34 1.11 -14.05
C THR A 189 -4.09 1.59 -14.77
N PHE A 190 -3.15 2.11 -14.00
CA PHE A 190 -1.83 2.54 -14.47
C PHE A 190 -0.74 1.78 -13.73
N TYR A 191 0.35 1.47 -14.44
CA TYR A 191 1.52 0.82 -13.87
C TYR A 191 2.73 1.74 -13.97
N TYR A 192 3.59 1.68 -12.96
CA TYR A 192 4.82 2.45 -12.89
C TYR A 192 5.94 1.55 -12.39
N LEU A 193 7.14 1.76 -12.94
CA LEU A 193 8.35 1.13 -12.46
C LEU A 193 9.21 2.17 -11.74
N LYS A 194 9.42 1.97 -10.45
CA LYS A 194 10.41 2.70 -9.67
C LYS A 194 11.68 1.87 -9.63
N TYR A 195 12.77 2.37 -10.20
CA TYR A 195 14.04 1.64 -10.31
C TYR A 195 15.21 2.34 -9.62
N THR A 196 15.03 3.60 -9.18
CA THR A 196 15.89 4.32 -8.24
C THR A 196 15.02 5.10 -7.24
N PRO A 197 15.57 5.66 -6.16
CA PRO A 197 14.80 6.50 -5.24
C PRO A 197 14.05 7.67 -5.89
N THR A 198 14.61 8.21 -6.99
CA THR A 198 14.09 9.41 -7.67
C THR A 198 13.66 9.16 -9.12
N SER A 199 13.68 7.90 -9.58
CA SER A 199 13.32 7.57 -10.98
C SER A 199 12.14 6.64 -11.02
N ILE A 200 11.01 7.18 -11.50
CA ILE A 200 9.77 6.45 -11.73
C ILE A 200 9.40 6.66 -13.19
N GLU A 201 9.08 5.57 -13.88
CA GLU A 201 8.57 5.62 -15.25
C GLU A 201 7.18 5.02 -15.32
N LYS A 202 6.27 5.70 -16.02
CA LYS A 202 4.94 5.17 -16.32
C LYS A 202 5.05 4.17 -17.45
N LEU A 203 4.61 2.94 -17.21
CA LEU A 203 4.50 1.93 -18.26
C LEU A 203 3.23 2.19 -19.08
N ARG A 204 3.32 2.11 -20.40
CA ARG A 204 2.13 2.28 -21.30
C ARG A 204 1.11 1.18 -21.03
N LYS A 205 1.60 -0.02 -20.79
CA LYS A 205 0.88 -1.22 -20.37
C LYS A 205 1.85 -2.11 -19.59
N LEU A 206 1.35 -3.17 -19.02
CA LEU A 206 2.21 -4.18 -18.42
C LEU A 206 2.85 -5.01 -19.56
N ASP A 207 3.99 -4.53 -20.05
CA ASP A 207 4.72 -5.10 -21.17
C ASP A 207 6.14 -5.51 -20.76
N GLN A 208 6.49 -6.76 -21.09
CA GLN A 208 7.77 -7.35 -20.72
C GLN A 208 8.96 -6.63 -21.37
N LEU A 209 8.84 -6.22 -22.63
CA LEU A 209 9.94 -5.58 -23.34
C LEU A 209 10.20 -4.17 -22.79
N GLU A 210 9.12 -3.42 -22.53
CA GLU A 210 9.22 -2.10 -21.90
C GLU A 210 9.87 -2.19 -20.52
N LEU A 211 9.42 -3.15 -19.67
CA LEU A 211 10.01 -3.39 -18.36
C LEU A 211 11.51 -3.72 -18.46
N TYR A 212 11.89 -4.63 -19.33
CA TYR A 212 13.29 -5.05 -19.50
C TYR A 212 14.17 -3.92 -20.05
N ALA A 213 13.63 -3.02 -20.88
CA ALA A 213 14.37 -1.87 -21.41
C ALA A 213 14.79 -0.90 -20.31
N LEU A 214 13.93 -0.70 -19.29
CA LEU A 214 14.18 0.23 -18.19
C LEU A 214 15.19 -0.28 -17.16
N LEU A 215 15.40 -1.59 -17.06
CA LEU A 215 16.27 -2.19 -16.06
C LEU A 215 17.73 -2.24 -16.54
N PRO A 216 18.70 -1.76 -15.73
CA PRO A 216 20.08 -1.61 -16.16
C PRO A 216 20.82 -2.95 -16.31
N ASN A 217 20.57 -3.92 -15.43
CA ASN A 217 21.34 -5.17 -15.42
C ASN A 217 20.73 -6.22 -16.37
N LYS A 218 21.26 -6.27 -17.59
CA LYS A 218 20.77 -7.22 -18.63
C LYS A 218 21.12 -8.68 -18.34
N LEU A 219 22.20 -8.93 -17.58
CA LEU A 219 22.59 -10.32 -17.23
C LEU A 219 21.55 -11.00 -16.34
N ILE A 220 21.01 -10.27 -15.36
CA ILE A 220 19.93 -10.77 -14.49
C ILE A 220 18.67 -11.09 -15.31
N ILE A 221 18.35 -10.23 -16.29
CA ILE A 221 17.22 -10.46 -17.18
C ILE A 221 17.39 -11.75 -17.99
N GLU A 222 18.58 -11.95 -18.59
CA GLU A 222 18.87 -13.16 -19.37
C GLU A 222 18.87 -14.42 -18.51
N GLU A 223 19.35 -14.33 -17.27
CA GLU A 223 19.28 -15.43 -16.32
C GLU A 223 17.83 -15.80 -16.00
N PHE A 224 16.97 -14.83 -15.74
CA PHE A 224 15.56 -15.09 -15.48
C PHE A 224 14.85 -15.67 -16.70
N LYS A 225 15.16 -15.20 -17.91
CA LYS A 225 14.60 -15.73 -19.16
C LYS A 225 14.87 -17.22 -19.36
N LYS A 226 15.99 -17.74 -18.87
CA LYS A 226 16.28 -19.18 -18.91
C LYS A 226 15.29 -19.98 -18.06
N LYS A 227 14.78 -19.40 -16.97
CA LYS A 227 13.77 -20.02 -16.09
C LYS A 227 12.35 -19.78 -16.61
N LYS A 228 12.07 -18.59 -17.09
CA LYS A 228 10.74 -18.16 -17.54
C LYS A 228 10.85 -17.11 -18.65
N ASN A 229 10.60 -17.53 -19.88
CA ASN A 229 10.81 -16.65 -21.04
C ASN A 229 9.71 -15.58 -21.23
N LYS A 230 8.48 -15.83 -20.74
CA LYS A 230 7.34 -14.90 -20.92
C LYS A 230 6.69 -14.56 -19.59
N LEU A 231 6.45 -13.26 -19.37
CA LEU A 231 5.64 -12.74 -18.28
C LEU A 231 4.22 -12.57 -18.80
N LYS A 232 3.28 -13.38 -18.32
CA LYS A 232 1.90 -13.45 -18.86
C LYS A 232 0.89 -12.68 -18.01
N ASN A 233 1.15 -12.58 -16.71
CA ASN A 233 0.24 -12.00 -15.73
C ASN A 233 1.02 -11.25 -14.66
N ILE A 234 0.32 -10.46 -13.84
CA ILE A 234 0.93 -9.63 -12.80
C ILE A 234 1.83 -10.41 -11.83
N LYS A 235 1.48 -11.66 -11.52
CA LYS A 235 2.29 -12.52 -10.63
C LYS A 235 3.66 -12.81 -11.24
N ASP A 236 3.73 -13.02 -12.56
CA ASP A 236 5.00 -13.25 -13.26
C ASP A 236 5.91 -12.01 -13.19
N TYR A 237 5.34 -10.80 -13.30
CA TYR A 237 6.11 -9.55 -13.17
C TYR A 237 6.62 -9.36 -11.75
N ILE A 238 5.82 -9.67 -10.75
CA ILE A 238 6.22 -9.62 -9.32
C ILE A 238 7.34 -10.64 -9.06
N GLU A 239 7.19 -11.88 -9.54
CA GLU A 239 8.20 -12.93 -9.42
C GLU A 239 9.53 -12.50 -10.03
N PHE A 240 9.49 -11.96 -11.25
CA PHE A 240 10.67 -11.45 -11.93
C PHE A 240 11.35 -10.32 -11.14
N LEU A 241 10.59 -9.33 -10.67
CA LEU A 241 11.15 -8.19 -9.93
C LEU A 241 11.69 -8.58 -8.56
N ASN A 242 11.07 -9.55 -7.89
CA ASN A 242 11.61 -10.11 -6.66
C ASN A 242 12.95 -10.83 -6.92
N PHE A 243 13.03 -11.64 -7.97
CA PHE A 243 14.29 -12.25 -8.40
C PHE A 243 15.34 -11.19 -8.73
N TYR A 244 14.98 -10.17 -9.50
CA TYR A 244 15.88 -9.07 -9.87
C TYR A 244 16.42 -8.34 -8.63
N ASN A 245 15.54 -8.02 -7.67
CA ASN A 245 15.91 -7.36 -6.42
C ASN A 245 16.87 -8.21 -5.56
N GLN A 246 16.68 -9.52 -5.51
CA GLN A 246 17.58 -10.44 -4.81
C GLN A 246 18.99 -10.39 -5.41
N GLN A 247 19.11 -10.39 -6.72
CA GLN A 247 20.40 -10.39 -7.42
C GLN A 247 21.16 -9.06 -7.30
N ILE A 248 20.48 -7.92 -7.25
CA ILE A 248 21.12 -6.61 -7.07
C ILE A 248 21.43 -6.26 -5.60
N SER A 249 21.03 -7.11 -4.66
CA SER A 249 21.28 -6.94 -3.22
C SER A 249 22.48 -7.76 -2.76
N LEU A 250 22.98 -8.66 -3.62
CA LEU A 250 24.21 -9.43 -3.46
C LEU A 250 25.41 -8.62 -3.98
#